data_f12c8f5a0cba3106e80b7ece9be65e63
#
_entry.id   f12c8f5a0cba3106e80b7ece9be65e63
#
_cell.length_a   1.000
_cell.length_b   1.000
_cell.length_c   1.000
_cell.angle_alpha   90.00
_cell.angle_beta   90.00
_cell.angle_gamma   90.00
#
_symmetry.space_group_name_H-M   'P 1'
#
loop_
_entity.id
_entity.type
_entity.pdbx_description
1 polymer ?
#
loop_
_entity_poly.entity_id
_entity_poly.type
_entity_poly.pdbx_seq_one_letter_code
_entity_poly.pdbx_strand_id
1 'polypeptide(L)'
;MMASRFFKNYDGYKITYPFGDRTIFGKREHHSGVDLVAVAENGGATSDWVCAVDAGEVIEAGYSERSGYYCKIRHSEEFCTIYCHFKAGTLRVARGDKVVRGAILGYMGSTGRSTGTHLHFGISLFGEWVDPEKYFDKELSEVNKVTVNTERKLLKRGATGDEVRLLQTLLNFHGARLECDSSFGPATQRAVLAFQKDRNMSADGEVGATTWQELLKISKRS
;
A
#
# COMPACT_ATOMS: atom_id res chain seq x y z
N MET A 1 -15.04 -23.26 3.72
CA MET A 1 -14.89 -21.90 3.14
C MET A 1 -13.72 -21.25 3.85
N MET A 2 -12.66 -21.01 3.13
CA MET A 2 -11.41 -20.51 3.72
C MET A 2 -11.44 -19.00 3.79
N ALA A 3 -11.31 -18.47 5.02
CA ALA A 3 -11.29 -17.05 5.31
C ALA A 3 -10.23 -16.31 4.51
N SER A 4 -10.55 -15.12 4.09
CA SER A 4 -9.78 -14.26 3.22
C SER A 4 -8.72 -13.48 3.99
N ARG A 5 -7.58 -14.08 4.29
CA ARG A 5 -6.42 -13.36 4.84
C ARG A 5 -5.49 -12.93 3.71
N PHE A 6 -4.81 -11.80 3.85
CA PHE A 6 -3.93 -11.22 2.83
C PHE A 6 -2.84 -12.20 2.39
N PHE A 7 -2.26 -12.94 3.31
CA PHE A 7 -1.42 -14.10 3.07
C PHE A 7 -1.87 -15.19 4.03
N LYS A 8 -2.65 -16.13 3.54
CA LYS A 8 -3.16 -17.19 4.39
C LYS A 8 -2.10 -18.16 4.89
N ASN A 9 -0.94 -18.17 4.27
CA ASN A 9 0.19 -19.00 4.66
C ASN A 9 1.47 -18.19 4.52
N TYR A 10 1.83 -17.49 5.56
CA TYR A 10 3.21 -17.11 5.84
C TYR A 10 4.11 -18.35 5.94
N ASP A 11 3.53 -19.52 6.11
CA ASP A 11 4.19 -20.82 6.26
C ASP A 11 5.00 -21.26 5.02
N GLY A 12 5.22 -20.40 4.06
CA GLY A 12 6.05 -20.66 2.87
C GLY A 12 6.86 -19.47 2.41
N TYR A 13 6.85 -18.34 3.12
CA TYR A 13 7.59 -17.14 2.72
C TYR A 13 8.35 -16.52 3.89
N LYS A 14 9.52 -15.96 3.58
CA LYS A 14 10.35 -15.21 4.52
C LYS A 14 10.59 -13.80 3.99
N ILE A 15 10.44 -12.80 4.86
CA ILE A 15 10.86 -11.43 4.58
C ILE A 15 12.39 -11.39 4.61
N THR A 16 13.00 -10.94 3.52
CA THR A 16 14.44 -10.72 3.41
C THR A 16 14.82 -9.27 3.57
N TYR A 17 13.89 -8.36 3.20
CA TYR A 17 14.03 -6.93 3.44
C TYR A 17 12.68 -6.32 3.83
N PRO A 18 12.61 -5.62 4.97
CA PRO A 18 11.39 -4.94 5.43
C PRO A 18 11.14 -3.65 4.65
N PHE A 19 9.94 -3.09 4.85
CA PHE A 19 9.57 -1.74 4.44
C PHE A 19 10.41 -0.68 5.19
N GLY A 20 10.68 0.45 4.54
CA GLY A 20 11.35 1.60 5.15
C GLY A 20 12.75 1.88 4.62
N ASP A 21 13.52 2.65 5.37
CA ASP A 21 14.85 3.07 4.92
C ASP A 21 15.84 1.93 4.91
N ARG A 22 16.56 1.79 3.80
CA ARG A 22 17.62 0.80 3.62
C ARG A 22 18.82 1.37 2.86
N THR A 23 19.94 0.68 2.93
CA THR A 23 21.10 0.93 2.05
C THR A 23 21.25 -0.24 1.09
N ILE A 24 21.18 0.01 -0.21
CA ILE A 24 21.40 -0.99 -1.26
C ILE A 24 22.33 -0.43 -2.34
N PHE A 25 23.27 -1.21 -2.80
CA PHE A 25 24.33 -0.77 -3.73
C PHE A 25 25.06 0.50 -3.24
N GLY A 26 25.28 0.61 -1.92
CA GLY A 26 25.95 1.76 -1.30
C GLY A 26 25.13 3.06 -1.28
N LYS A 27 23.86 3.04 -1.67
CA LYS A 27 22.96 4.20 -1.66
C LYS A 27 21.82 4.00 -0.66
N ARG A 28 21.54 5.05 0.12
CA ARG A 28 20.35 5.08 0.98
C ARG A 28 19.11 5.32 0.13
N GLU A 29 18.08 4.50 0.34
CA GLU A 29 16.79 4.62 -0.33
C GLU A 29 15.67 4.19 0.60
N HIS A 30 14.46 4.66 0.32
CA HIS A 30 13.25 4.16 0.96
C HIS A 30 12.70 2.95 0.20
N HIS A 31 12.49 1.83 0.90
CA HIS A 31 11.90 0.62 0.38
C HIS A 31 10.38 0.68 0.50
N SER A 32 9.68 0.78 -0.63
CA SER A 32 8.23 1.00 -0.71
C SER A 32 7.39 -0.27 -0.53
N GLY A 33 7.97 -1.35 -0.07
CA GLY A 33 7.32 -2.64 0.14
C GLY A 33 8.17 -3.55 1.01
N VAL A 34 7.92 -4.84 0.92
CA VAL A 34 8.75 -5.90 1.53
C VAL A 34 9.28 -6.81 0.43
N ASP A 35 10.49 -7.33 0.62
CA ASP A 35 11.04 -8.35 -0.27
C ASP A 35 10.85 -9.73 0.38
N LEU A 36 10.21 -10.63 -0.36
CA LEU A 36 9.79 -11.96 0.09
C LEU A 36 10.49 -13.05 -0.74
N VAL A 37 10.97 -14.08 -0.08
CA VAL A 37 11.41 -15.33 -0.74
C VAL A 37 10.52 -16.48 -0.29
N ALA A 38 10.23 -17.42 -1.19
CA ALA A 38 9.59 -18.66 -0.80
C ALA A 38 10.56 -19.52 -0.01
N VAL A 39 10.06 -20.32 0.92
CA VAL A 39 10.84 -21.23 1.78
C VAL A 39 10.56 -22.66 1.36
N ALA A 40 11.60 -23.39 1.01
CA ALA A 40 11.52 -24.81 0.70
C ALA A 40 11.35 -25.66 1.98
N GLU A 41 10.95 -26.92 1.86
CA GLU A 41 10.76 -27.85 2.99
C GLU A 41 12.00 -27.97 3.89
N ASN A 42 13.20 -27.80 3.33
CA ASN A 42 14.46 -27.80 4.08
C ASN A 42 14.78 -26.44 4.74
N GLY A 43 13.87 -25.45 4.70
CA GLY A 43 14.06 -24.10 5.24
C GLY A 43 14.90 -23.17 4.36
N GLY A 44 15.42 -23.62 3.21
CA GLY A 44 16.19 -22.81 2.28
C GLY A 44 15.30 -21.85 1.45
N ALA A 45 15.86 -20.74 1.00
CA ALA A 45 15.16 -19.86 0.08
C ALA A 45 14.94 -20.54 -1.28
N THR A 46 13.76 -20.37 -1.84
CA THR A 46 13.38 -20.87 -3.16
C THR A 46 12.49 -19.85 -3.89
N SER A 47 11.96 -20.19 -5.04
CA SER A 47 11.05 -19.35 -5.82
C SER A 47 9.73 -20.09 -6.05
N ASP A 48 8.64 -19.32 -6.21
CA ASP A 48 7.31 -19.87 -6.37
C ASP A 48 6.43 -19.02 -7.28
N TRP A 49 5.23 -19.53 -7.60
CA TRP A 49 4.18 -18.78 -8.25
C TRP A 49 3.62 -17.71 -7.34
N VAL A 50 3.55 -16.50 -7.88
CA VAL A 50 2.99 -15.35 -7.18
C VAL A 50 1.52 -15.20 -7.54
N CYS A 51 0.67 -15.10 -6.52
CA CYS A 51 -0.77 -14.99 -6.68
C CYS A 51 -1.29 -13.63 -6.19
N ALA A 52 -2.41 -13.19 -6.76
CA ALA A 52 -3.12 -12.00 -6.30
C ALA A 52 -3.62 -12.21 -4.86
N VAL A 53 -3.32 -11.25 -3.99
CA VAL A 53 -3.75 -11.30 -2.58
C VAL A 53 -5.26 -11.15 -2.42
N ASP A 54 -5.91 -10.46 -3.36
CA ASP A 54 -7.37 -10.32 -3.41
C ASP A 54 -7.85 -10.06 -4.85
N ALA A 55 -9.18 -10.05 -5.02
CA ALA A 55 -9.82 -9.69 -6.28
C ALA A 55 -9.55 -8.21 -6.62
N GLY A 56 -9.47 -7.90 -7.90
CA GLY A 56 -9.25 -6.53 -8.35
C GLY A 56 -9.07 -6.39 -9.85
N GLU A 57 -8.67 -5.22 -10.28
CA GLU A 57 -8.34 -4.88 -11.65
C GLU A 57 -6.85 -4.60 -11.78
N VAL A 58 -6.20 -5.21 -12.76
CA VAL A 58 -4.82 -4.92 -13.12
C VAL A 58 -4.75 -3.55 -13.77
N ILE A 59 -4.23 -2.56 -13.06
CA ILE A 59 -4.12 -1.18 -13.57
C ILE A 59 -2.78 -0.90 -14.26
N GLU A 60 -1.75 -1.69 -13.96
CA GLU A 60 -0.45 -1.67 -14.62
C GLU A 60 0.08 -3.10 -14.74
N ALA A 61 0.67 -3.44 -15.89
CA ALA A 61 1.43 -4.66 -16.10
C ALA A 61 2.46 -4.41 -17.21
N GLY A 62 3.70 -4.88 -17.02
CA GLY A 62 4.76 -4.67 -17.99
C GLY A 62 6.16 -4.83 -17.43
N TYR A 63 7.10 -4.09 -17.99
CA TYR A 63 8.51 -4.08 -17.61
C TYR A 63 9.00 -2.66 -17.34
N SER A 64 9.82 -2.49 -16.31
CA SER A 64 10.62 -1.29 -16.07
C SER A 64 12.01 -1.68 -15.59
N GLU A 65 13.02 -0.82 -15.79
CA GLU A 65 14.38 -1.08 -15.30
C GLU A 65 14.46 -1.25 -13.79
N ARG A 66 13.59 -0.56 -13.04
CA ARG A 66 13.54 -0.65 -11.58
C ARG A 66 12.80 -1.90 -11.10
N SER A 67 11.57 -2.10 -11.57
CA SER A 67 10.67 -3.14 -11.06
C SER A 67 10.83 -4.49 -11.77
N GLY A 68 11.60 -4.54 -12.88
CA GLY A 68 11.60 -5.70 -13.75
C GLY A 68 10.23 -5.92 -14.38
N TYR A 69 9.83 -7.16 -14.61
CA TYR A 69 8.45 -7.50 -14.93
C TYR A 69 7.60 -7.34 -13.68
N TYR A 70 6.50 -6.62 -13.79
CA TYR A 70 5.66 -6.25 -12.65
C TYR A 70 4.19 -6.15 -13.04
N CYS A 71 3.31 -6.21 -12.05
CA CYS A 71 1.93 -5.76 -12.17
C CYS A 71 1.48 -5.03 -10.91
N LYS A 72 0.48 -4.16 -11.08
CA LYS A 72 -0.20 -3.44 -10.01
C LYS A 72 -1.70 -3.70 -10.11
N ILE A 73 -2.31 -4.09 -9.00
CA ILE A 73 -3.72 -4.43 -8.91
C ILE A 73 -4.42 -3.41 -8.03
N ARG A 74 -5.51 -2.86 -8.52
CA ARG A 74 -6.43 -2.02 -7.77
C ARG A 74 -7.55 -2.89 -7.21
N HIS A 75 -7.65 -2.95 -5.89
CA HIS A 75 -8.68 -3.70 -5.17
C HIS A 75 -9.88 -2.82 -4.80
N SER A 76 -9.61 -1.55 -4.47
CA SER A 76 -10.61 -0.49 -4.28
C SER A 76 -10.05 0.84 -4.80
N GLU A 77 -10.80 1.93 -4.65
CA GLU A 77 -10.32 3.26 -5.02
C GLU A 77 -9.10 3.71 -4.17
N GLU A 78 -9.05 3.23 -2.94
CA GLU A 78 -8.01 3.59 -1.97
C GLU A 78 -6.85 2.59 -1.90
N PHE A 79 -7.08 1.34 -2.36
CA PHE A 79 -6.19 0.23 -2.07
C PHE A 79 -5.66 -0.45 -3.33
N CYS A 80 -4.34 -0.44 -3.46
CA CYS A 80 -3.63 -1.15 -4.52
C CYS A 80 -2.51 -2.03 -3.95
N THR A 81 -2.16 -3.07 -4.70
CA THR A 81 -0.95 -3.87 -4.46
C THR A 81 -0.06 -3.87 -5.69
N ILE A 82 1.26 -3.93 -5.47
CA ILE A 82 2.25 -4.09 -6.54
C ILE A 82 3.08 -5.35 -6.31
N TYR A 83 3.42 -6.01 -7.39
CA TYR A 83 4.19 -7.24 -7.45
C TYR A 83 5.29 -7.05 -8.48
N CYS A 84 6.56 -7.15 -8.07
CA CYS A 84 7.69 -6.88 -8.96
C CYS A 84 8.66 -8.06 -9.05
N HIS A 85 9.62 -7.92 -9.98
CA HIS A 85 10.74 -8.84 -10.22
C HIS A 85 10.33 -10.22 -10.72
N PHE A 86 9.16 -10.33 -11.42
CA PHE A 86 8.78 -11.59 -12.03
C PHE A 86 9.84 -12.11 -13.00
N LYS A 87 9.93 -13.43 -13.13
CA LYS A 87 10.74 -14.10 -14.13
C LYS A 87 10.26 -13.73 -15.54
N ALA A 88 11.18 -13.42 -16.43
CA ALA A 88 10.86 -13.08 -17.81
C ALA A 88 9.99 -14.16 -18.49
N GLY A 89 8.96 -13.73 -19.20
CA GLY A 89 8.02 -14.62 -19.92
C GLY A 89 7.01 -15.34 -19.03
N THR A 90 6.94 -15.02 -17.73
CA THR A 90 5.99 -15.69 -16.82
C THR A 90 4.83 -14.82 -16.36
N LEU A 91 4.86 -13.52 -16.62
CA LEU A 91 3.75 -12.61 -16.29
C LEU A 91 2.50 -13.04 -17.07
N ARG A 92 1.40 -13.29 -16.36
CA ARG A 92 0.16 -13.89 -16.91
C ARG A 92 -1.02 -12.93 -16.96
N VAL A 93 -0.80 -11.68 -16.61
CA VAL A 93 -1.84 -10.67 -16.59
C VAL A 93 -1.42 -9.44 -17.38
N ALA A 94 -2.40 -8.75 -17.94
CA ALA A 94 -2.25 -7.51 -18.67
C ALA A 94 -3.11 -6.41 -18.02
N ARG A 95 -2.81 -5.16 -18.36
CA ARG A 95 -3.63 -4.03 -17.91
C ARG A 95 -5.08 -4.19 -18.38
N GLY A 96 -6.03 -3.99 -17.47
CA GLY A 96 -7.46 -4.14 -17.68
C GLY A 96 -8.01 -5.49 -17.26
N ASP A 97 -7.16 -6.50 -17.02
CA ASP A 97 -7.62 -7.81 -16.56
C ASP A 97 -8.30 -7.71 -15.20
N LYS A 98 -9.39 -8.46 -15.02
CA LYS A 98 -10.02 -8.70 -13.73
C LYS A 98 -9.46 -9.98 -13.15
N VAL A 99 -8.92 -9.90 -11.96
CA VAL A 99 -8.36 -11.04 -11.23
C VAL A 99 -9.21 -11.36 -10.00
N VAL A 100 -9.29 -12.62 -9.69
CA VAL A 100 -9.83 -13.10 -8.42
C VAL A 100 -8.68 -13.32 -7.43
N ARG A 101 -8.98 -13.36 -6.16
CA ARG A 101 -8.02 -13.77 -5.15
C ARG A 101 -7.41 -15.13 -5.48
N GLY A 102 -6.09 -15.25 -5.33
CA GLY A 102 -5.34 -16.46 -5.66
C GLY A 102 -5.07 -16.66 -7.15
N ALA A 103 -5.51 -15.74 -8.03
CA ALA A 103 -5.16 -15.79 -9.44
C ALA A 103 -3.63 -15.72 -9.61
N ILE A 104 -3.06 -16.61 -10.41
CA ILE A 104 -1.62 -16.62 -10.67
C ILE A 104 -1.25 -15.42 -11.53
N LEU A 105 -0.33 -14.60 -11.03
CA LEU A 105 0.16 -13.39 -11.70
C LEU A 105 1.43 -13.64 -12.50
N GLY A 106 2.30 -14.51 -11.99
CA GLY A 106 3.59 -14.84 -12.61
C GLY A 106 4.44 -15.68 -11.68
N TYR A 107 5.68 -15.96 -12.10
CA TYR A 107 6.64 -16.72 -11.31
C TYR A 107 7.70 -15.78 -10.72
N MET A 108 8.05 -15.95 -9.47
CA MET A 108 9.07 -15.17 -8.78
C MET A 108 10.39 -15.22 -9.52
N GLY A 109 11.05 -14.09 -9.69
CA GLY A 109 12.27 -13.96 -10.44
C GLY A 109 13.24 -12.92 -9.86
N SER A 110 14.11 -12.40 -10.72
CA SER A 110 15.13 -11.41 -10.35
C SER A 110 15.33 -10.39 -11.48
N THR A 111 14.27 -10.02 -12.19
CA THR A 111 14.35 -9.03 -13.28
C THR A 111 14.33 -7.60 -12.72
N GLY A 112 14.87 -6.64 -13.51
CA GLY A 112 15.01 -5.26 -13.08
C GLY A 112 16.12 -5.07 -12.06
N ARG A 113 15.96 -4.08 -11.16
CA ARG A 113 16.97 -3.78 -10.12
C ARG A 113 16.79 -4.73 -8.93
N SER A 114 17.39 -5.90 -9.03
CA SER A 114 17.29 -6.98 -8.06
C SER A 114 18.66 -7.58 -7.76
N THR A 115 18.87 -8.02 -6.52
CA THR A 115 20.12 -8.69 -6.07
C THR A 115 20.00 -10.21 -6.06
N GLY A 116 18.82 -10.76 -6.35
CA GLY A 116 18.55 -12.20 -6.33
C GLY A 116 17.07 -12.48 -6.48
N THR A 117 16.71 -13.75 -6.59
CA THR A 117 15.31 -14.16 -6.76
C THR A 117 14.46 -13.82 -5.52
N HIS A 118 13.47 -12.95 -5.68
CA HIS A 118 12.52 -12.56 -4.65
C HIS A 118 11.26 -11.94 -5.28
N LEU A 119 10.21 -11.81 -4.50
CA LEU A 119 9.07 -10.96 -4.79
C LEU A 119 9.23 -9.65 -4.02
N HIS A 120 9.28 -8.52 -4.70
CA HIS A 120 8.97 -7.25 -4.07
C HIS A 120 7.45 -7.06 -4.04
N PHE A 121 6.89 -6.96 -2.85
CA PHE A 121 5.47 -6.77 -2.61
C PHE A 121 5.22 -5.46 -1.90
N GLY A 122 4.39 -4.60 -2.49
CA GLY A 122 4.02 -3.31 -1.90
C GLY A 122 2.52 -3.15 -1.77
N ILE A 123 2.11 -2.39 -0.75
CA ILE A 123 0.74 -1.94 -0.53
C ILE A 123 0.71 -0.43 -0.65
N SER A 124 -0.24 0.08 -1.44
CA SER A 124 -0.53 1.51 -1.52
C SER A 124 -1.93 1.77 -1.02
N LEU A 125 -2.05 2.68 -0.04
CA LEU A 125 -3.32 3.23 0.43
C LEU A 125 -3.40 4.70 0.06
N PHE A 126 -4.47 5.09 -0.63
CA PHE A 126 -4.67 6.48 -1.08
C PHE A 126 -3.48 7.04 -1.88
N GLY A 127 -2.79 6.18 -2.61
CA GLY A 127 -1.61 6.54 -3.40
C GLY A 127 -0.27 6.54 -2.65
N GLU A 128 -0.28 6.42 -1.33
CA GLU A 128 0.93 6.35 -0.49
C GLU A 128 1.33 4.90 -0.19
N TRP A 129 2.62 4.60 -0.27
CA TRP A 129 3.16 3.31 0.11
C TRP A 129 3.15 3.15 1.62
N VAL A 130 2.62 2.04 2.09
CA VAL A 130 2.53 1.70 3.51
C VAL A 130 3.24 0.38 3.79
N ASP A 131 3.63 0.19 5.04
CA ASP A 131 4.29 -1.03 5.48
C ASP A 131 3.36 -2.24 5.35
N PRO A 132 3.64 -3.19 4.43
CA PRO A 132 2.78 -4.34 4.19
C PRO A 132 2.64 -5.26 5.40
N GLU A 133 3.64 -5.34 6.29
CA GLU A 133 3.62 -6.23 7.46
C GLU A 133 2.47 -5.90 8.41
N LYS A 134 2.05 -4.63 8.45
CA LYS A 134 0.90 -4.19 9.26
C LYS A 134 -0.45 -4.73 8.77
N TYR A 135 -0.47 -5.28 7.55
CA TYR A 135 -1.70 -5.75 6.87
C TYR A 135 -1.69 -7.25 6.62
N PHE A 136 -0.59 -7.94 6.89
CA PHE A 136 -0.54 -9.37 6.84
C PHE A 136 -1.53 -9.95 7.87
N ASP A 137 -2.20 -11.05 7.51
CA ASP A 137 -3.25 -11.71 8.30
C ASP A 137 -4.55 -10.91 8.50
N LYS A 138 -4.68 -9.73 7.90
CA LYS A 138 -5.93 -8.96 7.90
C LYS A 138 -6.76 -9.26 6.65
N GLU A 139 -8.09 -9.24 6.82
CA GLU A 139 -9.00 -9.27 5.68
C GLU A 139 -9.07 -7.90 5.02
N LEU A 140 -9.32 -7.85 3.69
CA LEU A 140 -9.49 -6.58 2.97
C LEU A 140 -10.60 -5.71 3.59
N SER A 141 -11.68 -6.34 4.04
CA SER A 141 -12.75 -5.67 4.79
C SER A 141 -12.27 -5.06 6.11
N GLU A 142 -11.23 -5.63 6.73
CA GLU A 142 -10.60 -5.11 7.94
C GLU A 142 -9.58 -4.04 7.61
N VAL A 143 -8.87 -4.17 6.49
CA VAL A 143 -7.96 -3.11 5.99
C VAL A 143 -8.77 -1.85 5.69
N ASN A 144 -9.91 -1.98 5.03
CA ASN A 144 -10.82 -0.86 4.80
C ASN A 144 -11.40 -0.30 6.11
N LYS A 145 -11.62 -1.15 7.14
CA LYS A 145 -12.02 -0.71 8.49
C LYS A 145 -10.87 -0.07 9.27
N VAL A 146 -9.64 -0.49 9.07
CA VAL A 146 -8.45 0.15 9.69
C VAL A 146 -8.28 1.59 9.17
N THR A 147 -8.62 1.84 7.91
CA THR A 147 -8.71 3.21 7.38
C THR A 147 -9.91 3.98 7.96
N VAL A 148 -10.93 3.29 8.45
CA VAL A 148 -12.17 3.86 9.04
C VAL A 148 -12.21 3.70 10.57
N ASN A 149 -11.13 3.22 11.22
CA ASN A 149 -11.13 3.06 12.67
C ASN A 149 -11.41 4.40 13.36
N THR A 150 -12.58 4.48 13.97
CA THR A 150 -13.08 5.65 14.72
C THR A 150 -12.31 5.92 16.01
N GLU A 151 -11.40 5.05 16.41
CA GLU A 151 -10.49 5.23 17.57
C GLU A 151 -9.16 5.93 17.21
N ARG A 152 -9.10 6.60 16.03
CA ARG A 152 -7.91 7.37 15.68
C ARG A 152 -7.66 8.48 16.70
N LYS A 153 -6.40 8.61 17.08
CA LYS A 153 -5.98 9.71 17.97
C LYS A 153 -6.37 11.06 17.36
N LEU A 154 -6.77 11.97 18.23
CA LEU A 154 -6.95 13.36 17.88
C LEU A 154 -5.65 13.91 17.30
N LEU A 155 -5.65 14.35 16.04
CA LEU A 155 -4.52 15.03 15.44
C LEU A 155 -4.75 16.54 15.47
N LYS A 156 -3.71 17.25 15.90
CA LYS A 156 -3.67 18.71 15.94
C LYS A 156 -2.26 19.20 15.69
N ARG A 157 -2.10 20.48 15.56
CA ARG A 157 -0.80 21.12 15.36
C ARG A 157 0.25 20.61 16.34
N GLY A 158 1.41 20.22 15.81
CA GLY A 158 2.52 19.60 16.53
C GLY A 158 2.51 18.06 16.49
N ALA A 159 1.43 17.41 16.04
CA ALA A 159 1.44 15.96 15.81
C ALA A 159 2.40 15.59 14.66
N THR A 160 2.98 14.39 14.74
CA THR A 160 3.91 13.85 13.72
C THR A 160 3.66 12.36 13.51
N GLY A 161 4.16 11.83 12.39
CA GLY A 161 4.16 10.40 12.10
C GLY A 161 3.17 9.98 10.99
N ASP A 162 3.00 8.67 10.83
CA ASP A 162 2.27 8.06 9.70
C ASP A 162 0.80 8.51 9.61
N GLU A 163 0.13 8.75 10.75
CA GLU A 163 -1.25 9.23 10.75
C GLU A 163 -1.37 10.67 10.23
N VAL A 164 -0.34 11.50 10.47
CA VAL A 164 -0.29 12.86 9.90
C VAL A 164 -0.04 12.78 8.40
N ARG A 165 0.84 11.89 7.96
CA ARG A 165 1.08 11.67 6.52
C ARG A 165 -0.19 11.21 5.81
N LEU A 166 -0.91 10.25 6.39
CA LEU A 166 -2.20 9.81 5.87
C LEU A 166 -3.21 10.96 5.81
N LEU A 167 -3.30 11.78 6.86
CA LEU A 167 -4.13 12.97 6.86
C LEU A 167 -3.78 13.92 5.71
N GLN A 168 -2.50 14.22 5.51
CA GLN A 168 -2.03 15.09 4.43
C GLN A 168 -2.40 14.53 3.05
N THR A 169 -2.26 13.22 2.87
CA THR A 169 -2.66 12.51 1.66
C THR A 169 -4.15 12.63 1.39
N LEU A 170 -5.00 12.40 2.40
CA LEU A 170 -6.45 12.54 2.29
C LEU A 170 -6.88 13.98 2.00
N LEU A 171 -6.27 14.96 2.66
CA LEU A 171 -6.52 16.38 2.38
C LEU A 171 -6.15 16.73 0.94
N ASN A 172 -5.04 16.21 0.41
CA ASN A 172 -4.64 16.39 -0.99
C ASN A 172 -5.65 15.74 -1.95
N PHE A 173 -6.17 14.56 -1.61
CA PHE A 173 -7.26 13.93 -2.36
C PHE A 173 -8.50 14.83 -2.42
N HIS A 174 -8.82 15.53 -1.33
CA HIS A 174 -9.91 16.52 -1.28
C HIS A 174 -9.54 17.89 -1.84
N GLY A 175 -8.38 18.00 -2.53
CA GLY A 175 -8.00 19.21 -3.28
C GLY A 175 -7.01 20.13 -2.59
N ALA A 176 -6.49 19.78 -1.43
CA ALA A 176 -5.35 20.47 -0.84
C ALA A 176 -4.07 20.24 -1.67
N ARG A 177 -3.03 21.02 -1.40
CA ARG A 177 -1.71 20.89 -2.04
C ARG A 177 -0.64 20.93 -0.96
N LEU A 178 -0.60 19.86 -0.15
CA LEU A 178 0.34 19.72 0.96
C LEU A 178 1.51 18.85 0.55
N GLU A 179 2.68 19.13 1.08
CA GLU A 179 3.76 18.17 1.18
C GLU A 179 3.40 17.14 2.25
N CYS A 180 3.51 15.85 1.93
CA CYS A 180 3.23 14.75 2.87
C CYS A 180 4.49 14.47 3.72
N ASP A 181 4.87 15.44 4.56
CA ASP A 181 6.10 15.46 5.37
C ASP A 181 5.94 14.78 6.74
N SER A 182 4.76 14.19 7.01
CA SER A 182 4.43 13.58 8.30
C SER A 182 4.40 14.57 9.48
N SER A 183 4.31 15.89 9.22
CA SER A 183 4.29 16.92 10.25
C SER A 183 3.01 17.76 10.18
N PHE A 184 2.25 17.81 11.28
CA PHE A 184 1.06 18.65 11.37
C PHE A 184 1.45 20.10 11.66
N GLY A 185 1.98 20.76 10.64
CA GLY A 185 2.40 22.15 10.69
C GLY A 185 1.24 23.13 10.38
N PRO A 186 1.57 24.43 10.28
CA PRO A 186 0.57 25.46 9.94
C PRO A 186 -0.11 25.25 8.60
N ALA A 187 0.58 24.67 7.61
CA ALA A 187 0.00 24.36 6.29
C ALA A 187 -1.07 23.27 6.40
N THR A 188 -0.78 22.19 7.12
CA THR A 188 -1.71 21.09 7.39
C THR A 188 -2.93 21.61 8.15
N GLN A 189 -2.73 22.45 9.18
CA GLN A 189 -3.84 23.05 9.94
C GLN A 189 -4.76 23.89 9.05
N ARG A 190 -4.21 24.73 8.18
CA ARG A 190 -5.03 25.53 7.24
C ARG A 190 -5.84 24.63 6.30
N ALA A 191 -5.26 23.55 5.82
CA ALA A 191 -5.97 22.61 4.96
C ALA A 191 -7.10 21.88 5.70
N VAL A 192 -6.90 21.51 6.97
CA VAL A 192 -7.95 20.93 7.82
C VAL A 192 -9.10 21.92 8.00
N LEU A 193 -8.80 23.17 8.36
CA LEU A 193 -9.80 24.22 8.52
C LEU A 193 -10.61 24.46 7.22
N ALA A 194 -9.92 24.47 6.07
CA ALA A 194 -10.58 24.63 4.78
C ALA A 194 -11.50 23.43 4.47
N PHE A 195 -11.03 22.22 4.70
CA PHE A 195 -11.81 20.99 4.53
C PHE A 195 -13.05 20.96 5.44
N GLN A 196 -12.88 21.28 6.71
CA GLN A 196 -13.99 21.32 7.68
C GLN A 196 -15.07 22.33 7.25
N LYS A 197 -14.66 23.53 6.79
CA LYS A 197 -15.59 24.53 6.25
C LYS A 197 -16.32 24.03 5.00
N ASP A 198 -15.61 23.43 4.06
CA ASP A 198 -16.18 22.87 2.82
C ASP A 198 -17.24 21.79 3.12
N ARG A 199 -17.07 21.07 4.21
CA ARG A 199 -17.99 20.01 4.69
C ARG A 199 -19.04 20.50 5.68
N ASN A 200 -19.17 21.81 5.91
CA ASN A 200 -20.10 22.42 6.89
C ASN A 200 -19.92 21.84 8.30
N MET A 201 -18.68 21.54 8.68
CA MET A 201 -18.30 21.04 10.01
C MET A 201 -17.85 22.20 10.91
N SER A 202 -17.76 21.95 12.22
CA SER A 202 -17.04 22.85 13.12
C SER A 202 -15.58 22.95 12.68
N ALA A 203 -15.15 24.13 12.28
CA ALA A 203 -13.80 24.37 11.78
C ALA A 203 -12.86 24.75 12.93
N ASP A 204 -12.43 23.74 13.69
CA ASP A 204 -11.53 23.87 14.83
C ASP A 204 -10.05 23.66 14.44
N GLY A 205 -9.79 23.12 13.23
CA GLY A 205 -8.45 22.79 12.75
C GLY A 205 -7.83 21.57 13.43
N GLU A 206 -8.64 20.77 14.11
CA GLU A 206 -8.27 19.49 14.71
C GLU A 206 -8.95 18.33 13.98
N VAL A 207 -8.35 17.16 13.99
CA VAL A 207 -8.86 15.98 13.27
C VAL A 207 -9.27 14.93 14.28
N GLY A 208 -10.50 15.07 14.75
CA GLY A 208 -11.17 14.07 15.59
C GLY A 208 -11.95 13.05 14.76
N ALA A 209 -12.71 12.17 15.43
CA ALA A 209 -13.44 11.07 14.81
C ALA A 209 -14.35 11.52 13.65
N THR A 210 -15.08 12.61 13.82
CA THR A 210 -16.01 13.15 12.81
C THR A 210 -15.24 13.64 11.57
N THR A 211 -14.12 14.35 11.77
CA THR A 211 -13.28 14.84 10.66
C THR A 211 -12.65 13.67 9.91
N TRP A 212 -12.18 12.63 10.61
CA TRP A 212 -11.70 11.42 9.98
C TRP A 212 -12.77 10.72 9.14
N GLN A 213 -13.98 10.59 9.66
CA GLN A 213 -15.09 9.98 8.91
C GLN A 213 -15.41 10.73 7.63
N GLU A 214 -15.38 12.06 7.65
CA GLU A 214 -15.63 12.88 6.44
C GLU A 214 -14.46 12.81 5.45
N LEU A 215 -13.22 12.82 5.91
CA LEU A 215 -12.04 12.66 5.06
C LEU A 215 -12.03 11.32 4.31
N LEU A 216 -12.57 10.27 4.92
CA LEU A 216 -12.64 8.93 4.37
C LEU A 216 -13.86 8.70 3.44
N LYS A 217 -14.79 9.67 3.34
CA LYS A 217 -15.89 9.61 2.37
C LYS A 217 -15.38 10.02 0.98
N ILE A 218 -14.87 9.06 0.24
CA ILE A 218 -14.39 9.26 -1.13
C ILE A 218 -15.56 9.00 -2.07
N SER A 219 -16.34 10.02 -2.39
CA SER A 219 -17.32 9.93 -3.47
C SER A 219 -16.67 10.38 -4.77
N LYS A 220 -16.94 9.66 -5.88
CA LYS A 220 -16.52 10.07 -7.22
C LYS A 220 -16.92 11.51 -7.47
N ARG A 221 -15.95 12.37 -7.79
CA ARG A 221 -16.28 13.60 -8.49
C ARG A 221 -16.81 13.18 -9.87
N SER A 222 -18.11 13.40 -10.05
CA SER A 222 -18.78 13.29 -11.34
C SER A 222 -18.19 14.25 -12.36
#